data_c4515d06b7ec346788e91ce14ec9a88c
#
_entry.id   c4515d06b7ec346788e91ce14ec9a88c
#
_cell.length_a   1.000
_cell.length_b   1.000
_cell.length_c   1.000
_cell.angle_alpha   90.00
_cell.angle_beta   90.00
_cell.angle_gamma   90.00
#
_symmetry.space_group_name_H-M   'P 1'
#
loop_
_entity.id
_entity.type
_entity.pdbx_description
1 polymer ?
#
loop_
_entity_poly.entity_id
_entity_poly.type
_entity_poly.pdbx_seq_one_letter_code
_entity_poly.pdbx_strand_id
1 'polypeptide(L)'
;MNPQKLHQLAGFNDFSGEKYQVDILNQVSTFIAGGAIDIVCLYKKRVLDIWLTLSAAVFELKKGVIDPYFVDQLARYIEWTARLIPGAKHEMIKGIIIGRDFGKQIHARNAVIERIADLDKIYSLSCYIYHLRDKEIIFERLK
;
A
#
# COMPACT_ATOMS: atom_id res chain seq x y z
N MET A 1 -9.00 3.67 10.04
CA MET A 1 -9.55 3.06 8.80
C MET A 1 -10.00 1.64 9.12
N ASN A 2 -11.14 1.22 8.61
CA ASN A 2 -11.65 -0.13 8.79
C ASN A 2 -10.71 -1.15 8.11
N PRO A 3 -10.27 -2.23 8.80
CA PRO A 3 -9.38 -3.24 8.20
C PRO A 3 -9.89 -3.84 6.89
N GLN A 4 -11.18 -4.09 6.77
CA GLN A 4 -11.75 -4.58 5.51
C GLN A 4 -11.54 -3.61 4.35
N LYS A 5 -11.60 -2.31 4.60
CA LYS A 5 -11.34 -1.30 3.58
C LYS A 5 -9.90 -1.33 3.09
N LEU A 6 -8.95 -1.53 4.00
CA LEU A 6 -7.54 -1.71 3.62
C LEU A 6 -7.37 -2.90 2.68
N HIS A 7 -7.98 -4.03 3.01
CA HIS A 7 -7.85 -5.24 2.18
C HIS A 7 -8.50 -5.05 0.81
N GLN A 8 -9.62 -4.36 0.74
CA GLN A 8 -10.27 -4.01 -0.53
C GLN A 8 -9.37 -3.13 -1.40
N LEU A 9 -8.77 -2.08 -0.82
CA LEU A 9 -7.86 -1.19 -1.53
C LEU A 9 -6.62 -1.92 -2.04
N ALA A 10 -6.15 -2.92 -1.32
CA ALA A 10 -5.03 -3.77 -1.72
C ALA A 10 -5.43 -4.88 -2.72
N GLY A 11 -6.72 -5.06 -2.98
CA GLY A 11 -7.20 -6.10 -3.87
C GLY A 11 -7.26 -7.51 -3.26
N PHE A 12 -7.24 -7.60 -1.93
CA PHE A 12 -7.31 -8.87 -1.19
C PHE A 12 -8.69 -9.04 -0.56
N ASN A 13 -9.65 -9.55 -1.33
CA ASN A 13 -11.04 -9.64 -0.88
C ASN A 13 -11.38 -10.96 -0.15
N ASP A 14 -10.58 -12.02 -0.34
CA ASP A 14 -10.95 -13.37 0.05
C ASP A 14 -10.08 -14.00 1.14
N PHE A 15 -9.47 -13.18 2.02
CA PHE A 15 -8.70 -13.67 3.16
C PHE A 15 -9.61 -13.83 4.39
N SER A 16 -10.60 -14.70 4.26
CA SER A 16 -11.51 -15.05 5.34
C SER A 16 -11.49 -16.56 5.63
N GLY A 17 -11.84 -16.95 6.87
CA GLY A 17 -11.89 -18.34 7.31
C GLY A 17 -10.64 -18.76 8.08
N GLU A 18 -10.70 -19.97 8.63
CA GLU A 18 -9.68 -20.51 9.56
C GLU A 18 -8.30 -20.76 8.94
N LYS A 19 -8.23 -20.89 7.60
CA LYS A 19 -6.98 -21.13 6.87
C LYS A 19 -6.21 -19.86 6.56
N TYR A 20 -6.79 -18.69 6.79
CA TYR A 20 -6.21 -17.40 6.44
C TYR A 20 -6.05 -16.52 7.66
N GLN A 21 -4.98 -15.77 7.69
CA GLN A 21 -4.71 -14.78 8.72
C GLN A 21 -4.10 -13.54 8.07
N VAL A 22 -4.52 -12.38 8.54
CA VAL A 22 -3.93 -11.11 8.12
C VAL A 22 -3.33 -10.44 9.34
N ASP A 23 -2.03 -10.22 9.33
CA ASP A 23 -1.35 -9.43 10.35
C ASP A 23 -1.27 -7.98 9.88
N ILE A 24 -1.74 -7.05 10.70
CA ILE A 24 -1.70 -5.62 10.41
C ILE A 24 -0.70 -4.97 11.37
N LEU A 25 0.36 -4.40 10.80
CA LEU A 25 1.44 -3.75 11.54
C LEU A 25 1.40 -2.24 11.25
N ASN A 26 1.42 -1.44 12.31
CA ASN A 26 1.39 0.02 12.21
C ASN A 26 2.76 0.60 12.53
N GLN A 27 3.14 1.66 11.84
CA GLN A 27 4.37 2.43 12.08
C GLN A 27 5.63 1.54 12.14
N VAL A 28 5.83 0.79 11.06
CA VAL A 28 6.96 -0.14 10.95
C VAL A 28 8.22 0.62 10.59
N SER A 29 9.19 0.67 11.53
CA SER A 29 10.47 1.35 11.30
C SER A 29 11.33 0.57 10.30
N THR A 30 11.86 1.27 9.30
CA THR A 30 12.70 0.66 8.27
C THR A 30 14.19 0.71 8.57
N PHE A 31 14.62 1.55 9.50
CA PHE A 31 16.03 1.82 9.87
C PHE A 31 16.93 2.30 8.72
N ILE A 32 16.63 1.95 7.49
CA ILE A 32 17.47 2.22 6.32
C ILE A 32 17.06 3.50 5.60
N ALA A 33 15.76 3.75 5.49
CA ALA A 33 15.23 4.88 4.72
C ALA A 33 14.94 6.11 5.59
N GLY A 34 15.30 6.07 6.90
CA GLY A 34 15.03 7.17 7.82
C GLY A 34 13.56 7.45 8.07
N GLY A 35 12.68 6.47 7.81
CA GLY A 35 11.24 6.63 7.97
C GLY A 35 10.56 5.37 8.45
N ALA A 36 9.28 5.48 8.74
CA ALA A 36 8.43 4.35 9.12
C ALA A 36 7.32 4.16 8.07
N ILE A 37 7.05 2.92 7.75
CA ILE A 37 5.89 2.55 6.91
C ILE A 37 4.64 2.68 7.77
N ASP A 38 3.64 3.38 7.27
CA ASP A 38 2.43 3.64 8.07
C ASP A 38 1.68 2.35 8.41
N ILE A 39 1.43 1.50 7.42
CA ILE A 39 0.74 0.22 7.64
C ILE A 39 1.37 -0.84 6.73
N VAL A 40 1.66 -2.00 7.31
CA VAL A 40 2.03 -3.21 6.56
C VAL A 40 1.01 -4.30 6.88
N CYS A 41 0.41 -4.89 5.86
CA CYS A 41 -0.46 -6.05 6.00
C CYS A 41 0.26 -7.28 5.46
N LEU A 42 0.34 -8.33 6.27
CA LEU A 42 0.91 -9.61 5.87
C LEU A 42 -0.23 -10.62 5.72
N TYR A 43 -0.37 -11.15 4.50
CA TYR A 43 -1.43 -12.11 4.16
C TYR A 43 -0.87 -13.52 4.24
N LYS A 44 -1.37 -14.29 5.19
CA LYS A 44 -0.87 -15.62 5.53
C LYS A 44 -1.92 -16.69 5.26
N LYS A 45 -1.45 -17.86 4.88
CA LYS A 45 -2.25 -19.06 4.73
C LYS A 45 -1.66 -20.20 5.54
N ARG A 46 -2.50 -20.96 6.22
CA ARG A 46 -2.10 -22.17 6.93
C ARG A 46 -2.03 -23.35 5.96
N VAL A 47 -0.87 -23.97 5.89
CA VAL A 47 -0.61 -25.17 5.09
C VAL A 47 0.12 -26.17 5.97
N LEU A 48 -0.45 -27.36 6.21
CA LEU A 48 0.16 -28.41 7.02
C LEU A 48 0.66 -27.90 8.39
N ASP A 49 -0.21 -27.16 9.10
CA ASP A 49 0.07 -26.57 10.41
C ASP A 49 1.18 -25.49 10.45
N ILE A 50 1.61 -25.02 9.28
CA ILE A 50 2.58 -23.94 9.14
C ILE A 50 1.88 -22.73 8.52
N TRP A 51 2.11 -21.53 9.09
CA TRP A 51 1.64 -20.28 8.51
C TRP A 51 2.66 -19.75 7.51
N LEU A 52 2.24 -19.62 6.25
CA LEU A 52 3.06 -19.08 5.17
C LEU A 52 2.57 -17.71 4.78
N THR A 53 3.48 -16.75 4.65
CA THR A 53 3.16 -15.44 4.09
C THR A 53 3.09 -15.54 2.58
N LEU A 54 1.91 -15.31 2.01
CA LEU A 54 1.68 -15.40 0.57
C LEU A 54 1.93 -14.06 -0.14
N SER A 55 1.58 -12.97 0.51
CA SER A 55 1.74 -11.63 -0.04
C SER A 55 1.71 -10.60 1.08
N ALA A 56 2.02 -9.36 0.72
CA ALA A 56 1.96 -8.24 1.63
C ALA A 56 1.39 -7.01 0.93
N ALA A 57 0.90 -6.06 1.71
CA ALA A 57 0.54 -4.74 1.24
C ALA A 57 1.22 -3.69 2.11
N VAL A 58 1.79 -2.68 1.48
CA VAL A 58 2.45 -1.55 2.11
C VAL A 58 1.62 -0.31 1.85
N PHE A 59 1.19 0.37 2.89
CA PHE A 59 0.36 1.56 2.78
C PHE A 59 1.11 2.78 3.27
N GLU A 60 1.09 3.84 2.47
CA GLU A 60 1.53 5.18 2.83
C GLU A 60 0.33 6.12 2.85
N LEU A 61 0.12 6.77 4.00
CA LEU A 61 -1.00 7.68 4.22
C LEU A 61 -0.47 9.11 4.28
N LYS A 62 -0.95 9.98 3.40
CA LYS A 62 -0.57 11.39 3.36
C LYS A 62 -1.76 12.27 3.76
N LYS A 63 -1.54 13.18 4.71
CA LYS A 63 -2.54 14.16 5.12
C LYS A 63 -2.80 15.21 4.03
N GLY A 64 -1.80 15.46 3.19
CA GLY A 64 -1.86 16.42 2.12
C GLY A 64 -1.88 15.77 0.74
N VAL A 65 -1.62 16.59 -0.25
CA VAL A 65 -1.48 16.17 -1.64
C VAL A 65 -0.21 15.33 -1.80
N ILE A 66 -0.32 14.25 -2.57
CA ILE A 66 0.80 13.35 -2.82
C ILE A 66 1.84 14.05 -3.70
N ASP A 67 3.11 13.90 -3.33
CA ASP A 67 4.27 14.32 -4.12
C ASP A 67 4.88 13.09 -4.82
N PRO A 68 5.43 13.22 -6.04
CA PRO A 68 6.10 12.10 -6.72
C PRO A 68 7.21 11.44 -5.88
N TYR A 69 7.89 12.21 -5.03
CA TYR A 69 8.89 11.68 -4.11
C TYR A 69 8.32 10.58 -3.19
N PHE A 70 7.07 10.71 -2.75
CA PHE A 70 6.43 9.72 -1.89
C PHE A 70 6.13 8.41 -2.64
N VAL A 71 5.96 8.49 -3.96
CA VAL A 71 5.84 7.28 -4.80
C VAL A 71 7.16 6.51 -4.83
N ASP A 72 8.28 7.22 -4.95
CA ASP A 72 9.62 6.62 -4.85
C ASP A 72 9.88 6.01 -3.48
N GLN A 73 9.42 6.68 -2.43
CA GLN A 73 9.53 6.17 -1.07
C GLN A 73 8.72 4.88 -0.88
N LEU A 74 7.53 4.81 -1.46
CA LEU A 74 6.71 3.61 -1.44
C LEU A 74 7.43 2.43 -2.12
N ALA A 75 8.07 2.66 -3.26
CA ALA A 75 8.86 1.64 -3.95
C ALA A 75 10.01 1.13 -3.07
N ARG A 76 10.71 2.02 -2.36
CA ARG A 76 11.76 1.63 -1.41
C ARG A 76 11.20 0.79 -0.26
N TYR A 77 10.02 1.11 0.22
CA TYR A 77 9.36 0.33 1.27
C TYR A 77 8.96 -1.06 0.79
N ILE A 78 8.54 -1.19 -0.44
CA ILE A 78 8.27 -2.50 -1.05
C ILE A 78 9.54 -3.35 -1.09
N GLU A 79 10.65 -2.79 -1.54
CA GLU A 79 11.94 -3.48 -1.57
C GLU A 79 12.40 -3.90 -0.17
N TRP A 80 12.26 -3.02 0.80
CA TRP A 80 12.60 -3.32 2.19
C TRP A 80 11.74 -4.45 2.74
N THR A 81 10.42 -4.41 2.50
CA THR A 81 9.49 -5.43 2.96
C THR A 81 9.79 -6.78 2.31
N ALA A 82 10.13 -6.80 1.03
CA ALA A 82 10.50 -8.04 0.32
C ALA A 82 11.72 -8.72 0.95
N ARG A 83 12.68 -7.96 1.47
CA ARG A 83 13.86 -8.52 2.14
C ARG A 83 13.55 -9.19 3.47
N LEU A 84 12.47 -8.78 4.14
CA LEU A 84 12.08 -9.33 5.43
C LEU A 84 11.28 -10.62 5.33
N ILE A 85 10.68 -10.89 4.18
CA ILE A 85 9.84 -12.07 3.98
C ILE A 85 10.64 -13.12 3.21
N PRO A 86 10.98 -14.26 3.82
CA PRO A 86 11.75 -15.30 3.13
C PRO A 86 11.09 -15.76 1.84
N GLY A 87 11.83 -15.75 0.75
CA GLY A 87 11.35 -16.17 -0.57
C GLY A 87 10.44 -15.17 -1.27
N ALA A 88 10.17 -14.01 -0.67
CA ALA A 88 9.33 -12.99 -1.29
C ALA A 88 10.07 -12.25 -2.41
N LYS A 89 9.34 -11.97 -3.47
CA LYS A 89 9.75 -11.07 -4.54
C LYS A 89 8.91 -9.80 -4.45
N HIS A 90 9.43 -8.68 -4.93
CA HIS A 90 8.70 -7.42 -4.89
C HIS A 90 7.35 -7.46 -5.63
N GLU A 91 7.18 -8.35 -6.63
CA GLU A 91 5.89 -8.54 -7.32
C GLU A 91 4.78 -9.10 -6.40
N MET A 92 5.16 -9.75 -5.29
CA MET A 92 4.21 -10.30 -4.30
C MET A 92 3.72 -9.24 -3.32
N ILE A 93 4.25 -8.02 -3.41
CA ILE A 93 3.96 -6.95 -2.48
C ILE A 93 3.26 -5.82 -3.22
N LYS A 94 2.10 -5.42 -2.72
CA LYS A 94 1.36 -4.29 -3.27
C LYS A 94 1.67 -3.04 -2.47
N GLY A 95 1.99 -1.97 -3.19
CA GLY A 95 2.16 -0.64 -2.60
C GLY A 95 0.93 0.20 -2.86
N ILE A 96 0.38 0.78 -1.81
CA ILE A 96 -0.79 1.64 -1.89
C ILE A 96 -0.46 2.98 -1.24
N ILE A 97 -0.56 4.05 -1.99
CA ILE A 97 -0.45 5.40 -1.48
C ILE A 97 -1.82 6.06 -1.47
N ILE A 98 -2.15 6.70 -0.37
CA ILE A 98 -3.42 7.38 -0.18
C ILE A 98 -3.13 8.81 0.23
N GLY A 99 -3.66 9.77 -0.50
CA GLY A 99 -3.50 11.18 -0.21
C GLY A 99 -4.78 11.96 -0.46
N ARG A 100 -4.70 13.25 -0.14
CA ARG A 100 -5.82 14.16 -0.33
C ARG A 100 -6.03 14.45 -1.83
N ASP A 101 -7.25 14.69 -2.23
CA ASP A 101 -7.60 15.13 -3.58
C ASP A 101 -6.75 16.34 -4.00
N PHE A 102 -6.28 16.33 -5.23
CA PHE A 102 -5.45 17.39 -5.81
C PHE A 102 -6.21 18.70 -6.06
N GLY A 103 -7.54 18.64 -6.12
CA GLY A 103 -8.35 19.79 -6.46
C GLY A 103 -7.97 20.33 -7.85
N LYS A 104 -7.56 21.60 -7.92
CA LYS A 104 -7.18 22.27 -9.17
C LYS A 104 -5.71 22.06 -9.56
N GLN A 105 -4.95 21.30 -8.79
CA GLN A 105 -3.50 21.07 -9.02
C GLN A 105 -3.27 19.96 -10.05
N ILE A 106 -3.66 20.23 -11.31
CA ILE A 106 -3.61 19.23 -12.39
C ILE A 106 -2.18 18.79 -12.69
N HIS A 107 -1.22 19.70 -12.67
CA HIS A 107 0.18 19.35 -12.93
C HIS A 107 0.76 18.42 -11.85
N ALA A 108 0.44 18.69 -10.59
CA ALA A 108 0.84 17.83 -9.48
C ALA A 108 0.22 16.43 -9.62
N ARG A 109 -1.07 16.37 -9.95
CA ARG A 109 -1.78 15.12 -10.21
C ARG A 109 -1.13 14.31 -11.34
N ASN A 110 -0.86 14.95 -12.46
CA ASN A 110 -0.27 14.29 -13.62
C ASN A 110 1.16 13.79 -13.32
N ALA A 111 1.95 14.55 -12.58
CA ALA A 111 3.30 14.15 -12.20
C ALA A 111 3.29 12.87 -11.37
N VAL A 112 2.34 12.73 -10.45
CA VAL A 112 2.17 11.51 -9.65
C VAL A 112 1.73 10.34 -10.53
N ILE A 113 0.76 10.53 -11.42
CA ILE A 113 0.29 9.49 -12.35
C ILE A 113 1.44 8.99 -13.23
N GLU A 114 2.23 9.89 -13.79
CA GLU A 114 3.39 9.55 -14.62
C GLU A 114 4.43 8.76 -13.83
N ARG A 115 4.71 9.18 -12.60
CA ARG A 115 5.69 8.48 -11.77
C ARG A 115 5.23 7.07 -11.40
N ILE A 116 3.95 6.91 -11.08
CA ILE A 116 3.37 5.58 -10.83
C ILE A 116 3.46 4.72 -12.08
N ALA A 117 3.12 5.26 -13.25
CA ALA A 117 3.21 4.52 -14.51
C ALA A 117 4.64 4.04 -14.81
N ASP A 118 5.65 4.87 -14.52
CA ASP A 118 7.04 4.49 -14.71
C ASP A 118 7.47 3.34 -13.77
N LEU A 119 7.08 3.41 -12.50
CA LEU A 119 7.43 2.43 -11.50
C LEU A 119 6.57 1.15 -11.57
N ASP A 120 5.38 1.23 -12.12
CA ASP A 120 4.45 0.10 -12.22
C ASP A 120 4.96 -1.01 -13.16
N LYS A 121 5.97 -0.71 -13.95
CA LYS A 121 6.69 -1.71 -14.76
C LYS A 121 7.50 -2.69 -13.90
N ILE A 122 7.83 -2.30 -12.68
CA ILE A 122 8.67 -3.06 -11.75
C ILE A 122 7.87 -3.45 -10.51
N TYR A 123 7.07 -2.52 -9.97
CA TYR A 123 6.33 -2.66 -8.72
C TYR A 123 4.83 -2.65 -8.96
N SER A 124 4.08 -3.36 -8.13
CA SER A 124 2.61 -3.27 -8.13
C SER A 124 2.18 -2.09 -7.26
N LEU A 125 1.85 -0.98 -7.89
CA LEU A 125 1.49 0.26 -7.22
C LEU A 125 0.04 0.66 -7.50
N SER A 126 -0.62 1.21 -6.49
CA SER A 126 -1.93 1.84 -6.63
C SER A 126 -1.97 3.15 -5.87
N CYS A 127 -2.66 4.11 -6.42
CA CYS A 127 -2.84 5.42 -5.81
C CYS A 127 -4.32 5.72 -5.64
N TYR A 128 -4.69 6.11 -4.43
CA TYR A 128 -6.05 6.54 -4.10
C TYR A 128 -6.00 7.96 -3.56
N ILE A 129 -7.00 8.73 -3.92
CA ILE A 129 -7.24 10.04 -3.31
C ILE A 129 -8.51 9.96 -2.45
N TYR A 130 -8.53 10.71 -1.39
CA TYR A 130 -9.70 10.80 -0.54
C TYR A 130 -10.25 12.23 -0.55
N HIS A 131 -11.55 12.32 -0.40
CA HIS A 131 -12.26 13.57 -0.16
C HIS A 131 -13.44 13.31 0.77
N LEU A 132 -13.88 14.36 1.46
CA LEU A 132 -15.05 14.29 2.33
C LEU A 132 -16.28 14.69 1.52
N ARG A 133 -17.30 13.83 1.58
CA ARG A 133 -18.62 14.12 1.03
C ARG A 133 -19.66 13.70 2.07
N ASP A 134 -20.50 14.65 2.48
CA ASP A 134 -21.58 14.40 3.46
C ASP A 134 -21.10 13.70 4.75
N LYS A 135 -19.97 14.15 5.30
CA LYS A 135 -19.30 13.61 6.49
C LYS A 135 -18.72 12.20 6.30
N GLU A 136 -18.70 11.67 5.08
CA GLU A 136 -18.06 10.40 4.76
C GLU A 136 -16.77 10.62 4.00
N ILE A 137 -15.80 9.73 4.24
CA ILE A 137 -14.55 9.69 3.48
C ILE A 137 -14.77 8.81 2.26
N ILE A 138 -14.58 9.39 1.07
CA ILE A 138 -14.71 8.69 -0.18
C ILE A 138 -13.31 8.51 -0.77
N PHE A 139 -12.99 7.28 -1.17
CA PHE A 139 -11.76 6.95 -1.85
C PHE A 139 -12.01 6.78 -3.34
N GLU A 140 -11.19 7.42 -4.13
CA GLU A 140 -11.21 7.31 -5.58
C GLU A 140 -9.86 6.82 -6.06
N ARG A 141 -9.87 5.81 -6.93
CA ARG A 141 -8.63 5.31 -7.51
C ARG A 141 -8.11 6.28 -8.55
N LEU A 142 -6.90 6.76 -8.36
CA LEU A 142 -6.24 7.66 -9.30
C LEU A 142 -5.46 6.87 -10.36
N LYS A 143 -4.87 5.77 -9.92
CA LYS A 143 -4.05 4.94 -10.81
C LYS A 143 -3.93 3.51 -10.27
#